data_4e365d08601cbb3d2d4fa568f5b78382
#
_entry.id   4e365d08601cbb3d2d4fa568f5b78382
#
_cell.length_a   1.000
_cell.length_b   1.000
_cell.length_c   1.000
_cell.angle_alpha   90.00
_cell.angle_beta   90.00
_cell.angle_gamma   90.00
#
_symmetry.space_group_name_H-M   'P 1'
#
loop_
_entity.id
_entity.type
_entity.pdbx_description
1 polymer ?
#
loop_
_entity_poly.entity_id
_entity_poly.type
_entity_poly.pdbx_seq_one_letter_code
_entity_poly.pdbx_strand_id
1 'polypeptide(L)'
;PPISRVAVDKFRDVPDRTTYDQTIYSALENIKPGFLEKVVISRSHHVKIGKDFSAVSAMQILRNAYPKCNSFFFSFPGQGTFFGSTPERLIFLRNGYAKTEALAGTIARGKNMEEDRILAETLLDSHKEREEHNLVREQIVRKLKELIRDIQYPDIPQILKLKNVQHLHTPIAGKLKGNESVLDLVSILHPTSAVAGSPTETAMKLIGKME
;
A
#
# COMPACT_ATOMS: atom_id res chain seq x y z
N PRO A 1 -25.14 7.87 -15.75
CA PRO A 1 -25.50 6.75 -16.60
C PRO A 1 -25.45 5.46 -15.80
N PRO A 2 -26.37 4.49 -16.08
CA PRO A 2 -26.35 3.21 -15.39
C PRO A 2 -25.01 2.53 -15.64
N ILE A 3 -24.45 1.93 -14.59
CA ILE A 3 -23.22 1.14 -14.66
C ILE A 3 -23.56 -0.10 -15.48
N SER A 4 -23.21 -0.10 -16.77
CA SER A 4 -23.31 -1.32 -17.58
C SER A 4 -22.27 -2.30 -17.04
N ARG A 5 -22.70 -3.53 -16.72
CA ARG A 5 -21.77 -4.62 -16.38
C ARG A 5 -20.93 -4.88 -17.64
N VAL A 6 -19.64 -4.60 -17.54
CA VAL A 6 -18.71 -4.87 -18.63
C VAL A 6 -18.48 -6.39 -18.67
N ALA A 7 -18.70 -7.00 -19.82
CA ALA A 7 -18.38 -8.42 -20.02
C ALA A 7 -16.86 -8.61 -19.97
N VAL A 8 -16.41 -9.58 -19.19
CA VAL A 8 -15.01 -10.02 -19.15
C VAL A 8 -14.87 -11.21 -20.08
N ASP A 9 -14.13 -11.06 -21.17
CA ASP A 9 -13.98 -12.10 -22.18
C ASP A 9 -12.94 -13.15 -21.82
N LYS A 10 -11.78 -12.69 -21.36
CA LYS A 10 -10.63 -13.53 -20.98
C LYS A 10 -9.81 -12.84 -19.90
N PHE A 11 -9.14 -13.64 -19.09
CA PHE A 11 -8.12 -13.14 -18.17
C PHE A 11 -6.90 -14.06 -18.17
N ARG A 12 -5.75 -13.51 -17.84
CA ARG A 12 -4.52 -14.26 -17.57
C ARG A 12 -3.71 -13.56 -16.49
N ASP A 13 -3.05 -14.35 -15.67
CA ASP A 13 -2.06 -13.86 -14.72
C ASP A 13 -0.66 -13.88 -15.39
N VAL A 14 0.17 -12.89 -15.05
CA VAL A 14 1.57 -12.81 -15.48
C VAL A 14 2.43 -12.44 -14.27
N PRO A 15 3.32 -13.33 -13.84
CA PRO A 15 3.46 -14.72 -14.28
C PRO A 15 2.22 -15.57 -13.96
N ASP A 16 2.13 -16.76 -14.52
CA ASP A 16 1.07 -17.72 -14.17
C ASP A 16 1.21 -18.19 -12.71
N ARG A 17 0.20 -18.93 -12.23
CA ARG A 17 0.12 -19.35 -10.82
C ARG A 17 1.33 -20.18 -10.40
N THR A 18 1.76 -21.13 -11.21
CA THR A 18 2.87 -22.04 -10.87
C THR A 18 4.18 -21.26 -10.74
N THR A 19 4.46 -20.40 -11.71
CA THR A 19 5.65 -19.54 -11.71
C THR A 19 5.64 -18.58 -10.53
N TYR A 20 4.47 -17.98 -10.23
CA TYR A 20 4.34 -17.09 -9.08
C TYR A 20 4.58 -17.81 -7.75
N ASP A 21 4.01 -19.01 -7.57
CA ASP A 21 4.22 -19.81 -6.35
C ASP A 21 5.71 -20.18 -6.19
N GLN A 22 6.42 -20.54 -7.28
CA GLN A 22 7.87 -20.78 -7.25
C GLN A 22 8.66 -19.51 -6.83
N THR A 23 8.26 -18.35 -7.37
CA THR A 23 8.85 -17.06 -6.97
C THR A 23 8.67 -16.79 -5.47
N ILE A 24 7.48 -17.05 -4.94
CA ILE A 24 7.22 -16.90 -3.50
C ILE A 24 8.09 -17.87 -2.67
N TYR A 25 8.19 -19.14 -3.05
CA TYR A 25 9.07 -20.10 -2.34
C TYR A 25 10.52 -19.64 -2.35
N SER A 26 11.03 -19.23 -3.51
CA SER A 26 12.39 -18.69 -3.61
C SER A 26 12.60 -17.42 -2.77
N ALA A 27 11.61 -16.54 -2.73
CA ALA A 27 11.65 -15.36 -1.87
C ALA A 27 11.72 -15.72 -0.38
N LEU A 28 10.92 -16.71 0.06
CA LEU A 28 10.92 -17.21 1.44
C LEU A 28 12.28 -17.78 1.85
N GLU A 29 12.99 -18.48 0.95
CA GLU A 29 14.35 -19.00 1.22
C GLU A 29 15.38 -17.89 1.46
N ASN A 30 15.12 -16.69 0.93
CA ASN A 30 15.98 -15.52 1.12
C ASN A 30 15.63 -14.72 2.39
N ILE A 31 14.50 -14.98 3.04
CA ILE A 31 14.13 -14.33 4.29
C ILE A 31 14.97 -14.95 5.43
N LYS A 32 15.93 -14.15 5.94
CA LYS A 32 16.82 -14.55 7.02
C LYS A 32 17.05 -13.37 7.95
N PRO A 33 17.06 -13.58 9.28
CA PRO A 33 17.33 -12.52 10.26
C PRO A 33 18.59 -11.72 9.92
N GLY A 34 18.49 -10.39 9.94
CA GLY A 34 19.61 -9.49 9.66
C GLY A 34 19.97 -9.34 8.18
N PHE A 35 19.38 -10.12 7.27
CA PHE A 35 19.64 -10.02 5.83
C PHE A 35 18.41 -9.52 5.07
N LEU A 36 17.28 -10.21 5.18
CA LEU A 36 16.00 -9.83 4.58
C LEU A 36 14.88 -10.29 5.52
N GLU A 37 14.06 -9.35 5.99
CA GLU A 37 12.97 -9.60 6.93
C GLU A 37 11.62 -9.64 6.22
N LYS A 38 11.51 -8.88 5.12
CA LYS A 38 10.28 -8.76 4.34
C LYS A 38 10.61 -8.48 2.88
N VAL A 39 9.85 -9.07 1.97
CA VAL A 39 9.81 -8.70 0.54
C VAL A 39 8.37 -8.77 0.03
N VAL A 40 8.00 -7.85 -0.84
CA VAL A 40 6.68 -7.78 -1.48
C VAL A 40 6.83 -8.16 -2.94
N ILE A 41 6.28 -9.30 -3.33
CA ILE A 41 6.29 -9.81 -4.70
C ILE A 41 4.93 -9.59 -5.33
N SER A 42 4.90 -9.09 -6.56
CA SER A 42 3.67 -8.78 -7.30
C SER A 42 3.47 -9.68 -8.51
N ARG A 43 2.28 -9.63 -9.09
CA ARG A 43 1.98 -10.17 -10.41
C ARG A 43 0.90 -9.35 -11.09
N SER A 44 0.87 -9.38 -12.42
CA SER A 44 -0.16 -8.70 -13.20
C SER A 44 -1.35 -9.61 -13.45
N HIS A 45 -2.56 -9.06 -13.36
CA HIS A 45 -3.79 -9.71 -13.80
C HIS A 45 -4.32 -8.99 -15.03
N HIS A 46 -4.18 -9.62 -16.20
CA HIS A 46 -4.61 -9.06 -17.48
C HIS A 46 -6.04 -9.49 -17.79
N VAL A 47 -6.91 -8.51 -17.97
CA VAL A 47 -8.33 -8.73 -18.25
C VAL A 47 -8.66 -8.15 -19.63
N LYS A 48 -9.19 -8.97 -20.54
CA LYS A 48 -9.75 -8.50 -21.79
C LYS A 48 -11.22 -8.12 -21.57
N ILE A 49 -11.53 -6.88 -21.81
CA ILE A 49 -12.86 -6.30 -21.63
C ILE A 49 -13.44 -5.81 -22.96
N GLY A 50 -14.77 -5.76 -23.06
CA GLY A 50 -15.49 -5.31 -24.25
C GLY A 50 -15.20 -3.84 -24.59
N LYS A 51 -15.60 -3.44 -25.82
CA LYS A 51 -15.33 -2.10 -26.36
C LYS A 51 -16.01 -0.95 -25.60
N ASP A 52 -17.02 -1.25 -24.79
CA ASP A 52 -17.80 -0.25 -24.04
C ASP A 52 -17.18 0.13 -22.70
N PHE A 53 -15.96 -0.35 -22.40
CA PHE A 53 -15.26 0.01 -21.18
C PHE A 53 -14.82 1.47 -21.22
N SER A 54 -15.20 2.21 -20.18
CA SER A 54 -14.77 3.59 -19.96
C SER A 54 -13.93 3.69 -18.68
N ALA A 55 -12.64 4.00 -18.82
CA ALA A 55 -11.76 4.25 -17.67
C ALA A 55 -12.25 5.41 -16.79
N VAL A 56 -12.86 6.44 -17.39
CA VAL A 56 -13.45 7.58 -16.66
C VAL A 56 -14.62 7.10 -15.80
N SER A 57 -15.52 6.29 -16.37
CA SER A 57 -16.65 5.73 -15.60
C SER A 57 -16.18 4.80 -14.50
N ALA A 58 -15.17 3.96 -14.76
CA ALA A 58 -14.55 3.10 -13.74
C ALA A 58 -13.94 3.92 -12.60
N MET A 59 -13.26 5.02 -12.93
CA MET A 59 -12.69 5.93 -11.93
C MET A 59 -13.78 6.60 -11.08
N GLN A 60 -14.89 7.02 -11.67
CA GLN A 60 -16.04 7.58 -10.92
C GLN A 60 -16.61 6.56 -9.93
N ILE A 61 -16.72 5.28 -10.35
CA ILE A 61 -17.18 4.19 -9.49
C ILE A 61 -16.23 4.00 -8.30
N LEU A 62 -14.91 3.94 -8.57
CA LEU A 62 -13.91 3.80 -7.52
C LEU A 62 -13.96 4.96 -6.52
N ARG A 63 -14.03 6.19 -7.01
CA ARG A 63 -14.10 7.38 -6.17
C ARG A 63 -15.34 7.39 -5.27
N ASN A 64 -16.49 6.97 -5.80
CA ASN A 64 -17.73 6.88 -5.03
C ASN A 64 -17.71 5.70 -4.02
N ALA A 65 -17.07 4.59 -4.40
CA ALA A 65 -16.97 3.41 -3.54
C ALA A 65 -15.97 3.59 -2.39
N TYR A 66 -14.93 4.40 -2.60
CA TYR A 66 -13.82 4.60 -1.67
C TYR A 66 -13.56 6.08 -1.35
N PRO A 67 -14.51 6.78 -0.71
CA PRO A 67 -14.43 8.23 -0.46
C PRO A 67 -13.29 8.62 0.50
N LYS A 68 -12.73 7.67 1.25
CA LYS A 68 -11.58 7.87 2.14
C LYS A 68 -10.22 7.66 1.45
N CYS A 69 -10.21 7.22 0.18
CA CYS A 69 -9.01 6.98 -0.58
C CYS A 69 -8.64 8.18 -1.45
N ASN A 70 -7.34 8.33 -1.72
CA ASN A 70 -6.85 9.26 -2.72
C ASN A 70 -7.04 8.63 -4.12
N SER A 71 -7.78 9.31 -4.98
CA SER A 71 -8.06 8.86 -6.34
C SER A 71 -7.09 9.51 -7.31
N PHE A 72 -6.51 8.74 -8.22
CA PHE A 72 -5.60 9.23 -9.25
C PHE A 72 -5.99 8.71 -10.63
N PHE A 73 -5.70 9.51 -11.66
CA PHE A 73 -6.02 9.19 -13.05
C PHE A 73 -5.00 9.86 -13.98
N PHE A 74 -4.17 9.07 -14.62
CA PHE A 74 -3.17 9.51 -15.59
C PHE A 74 -3.45 8.87 -16.94
N SER A 75 -3.64 9.68 -17.98
CA SER A 75 -3.87 9.22 -19.34
C SER A 75 -2.79 9.76 -20.25
N PHE A 76 -2.13 8.86 -20.97
CA PHE A 76 -1.05 9.19 -21.90
C PHE A 76 -1.46 8.80 -23.31
N PRO A 77 -1.45 9.74 -24.28
CA PRO A 77 -1.79 9.45 -25.68
C PRO A 77 -0.96 8.26 -26.21
N GLY A 78 -1.64 7.26 -26.74
CA GLY A 78 -1.00 6.06 -27.33
C GLY A 78 -0.42 5.05 -26.33
N GLN A 79 -0.38 5.36 -25.02
CA GLN A 79 0.19 4.48 -23.98
C GLN A 79 -0.84 3.90 -23.03
N GLY A 80 -2.07 4.45 -23.02
CA GLY A 80 -3.14 3.99 -22.15
C GLY A 80 -3.39 4.89 -20.94
N THR A 81 -4.13 4.35 -19.98
CA THR A 81 -4.55 5.08 -18.78
C THR A 81 -4.23 4.29 -17.52
N PHE A 82 -3.55 4.93 -16.59
CA PHE A 82 -3.26 4.40 -15.25
C PHE A 82 -4.12 5.12 -14.22
N PHE A 83 -4.95 4.38 -13.49
CA PHE A 83 -5.85 4.96 -12.51
C PHE A 83 -6.12 4.01 -11.33
N GLY A 84 -6.54 4.60 -10.21
CA GLY A 84 -6.85 3.84 -9.02
C GLY A 84 -7.30 4.70 -7.85
N SER A 85 -7.54 4.04 -6.71
CA SER A 85 -7.82 4.68 -5.43
C SER A 85 -7.00 4.00 -4.34
N THR A 86 -6.15 4.78 -3.65
CA THR A 86 -5.26 4.29 -2.60
C THR A 86 -5.61 4.91 -1.25
N PRO A 87 -5.69 4.12 -0.18
CA PRO A 87 -5.84 4.65 1.18
C PRO A 87 -4.54 5.24 1.72
N GLU A 88 -3.40 4.79 1.21
CA GLU A 88 -2.07 5.11 1.73
C GLU A 88 -1.57 6.46 1.20
N ARG A 89 -1.04 7.26 2.12
CA ARG A 89 -0.37 8.53 1.82
C ARG A 89 1.11 8.40 2.10
N LEU A 90 1.94 8.51 1.05
CA LEU A 90 3.39 8.49 1.22
C LEU A 90 3.86 9.67 2.06
N ILE A 91 3.47 10.89 1.67
CA ILE A 91 3.82 12.13 2.37
C ILE A 91 2.85 13.27 2.03
N PHE A 92 2.60 14.13 2.98
CA PHE A 92 1.94 15.42 2.81
C PHE A 92 2.79 16.48 3.51
N LEU A 93 3.08 17.57 2.82
CA LEU A 93 3.83 18.70 3.36
C LEU A 93 3.05 20.00 3.18
N ARG A 94 2.88 20.73 4.28
CA ARG A 94 2.27 22.07 4.26
C ARG A 94 2.84 22.93 5.37
N ASN A 95 3.33 24.13 5.02
CA ASN A 95 3.89 25.11 5.97
C ASN A 95 4.98 24.51 6.87
N GLY A 96 5.88 23.70 6.30
CA GLY A 96 6.94 23.02 7.05
C GLY A 96 6.46 21.89 7.98
N TYR A 97 5.18 21.52 7.92
CA TYR A 97 4.62 20.41 8.69
C TYR A 97 4.37 19.21 7.79
N ALA A 98 5.08 18.13 8.06
CA ALA A 98 5.02 16.89 7.30
C ALA A 98 4.08 15.89 7.99
N LYS A 99 3.30 15.16 7.17
CA LYS A 99 2.43 14.06 7.62
C LYS A 99 2.62 12.87 6.70
N THR A 100 2.81 11.71 7.26
CA THR A 100 2.82 10.42 6.60
C THR A 100 2.08 9.41 7.46
N GLU A 101 2.04 8.16 7.05
CA GLU A 101 1.37 7.11 7.80
C GLU A 101 2.01 5.75 7.51
N ALA A 102 2.05 4.90 8.50
CA ALA A 102 2.29 3.47 8.32
C ALA A 102 0.94 2.78 8.12
N LEU A 103 0.80 2.04 7.03
CA LEU A 103 -0.39 1.26 6.69
C LEU A 103 0.07 -0.14 6.29
N ALA A 104 -0.09 -1.10 7.18
CA ALA A 104 0.26 -2.50 6.96
C ALA A 104 -0.52 -3.37 7.95
N GLY A 105 -0.68 -4.66 7.63
CA GLY A 105 -1.61 -5.52 8.33
C GLY A 105 -3.05 -5.32 7.84
N THR A 106 -3.71 -6.39 7.40
CA THR A 106 -5.00 -6.31 6.71
C THR A 106 -5.91 -7.47 7.09
N ILE A 107 -7.18 -7.15 7.31
CA ILE A 107 -8.24 -8.15 7.46
C ILE A 107 -9.50 -7.71 6.70
N ALA A 108 -10.36 -8.65 6.32
CA ALA A 108 -11.64 -8.34 5.70
C ALA A 108 -12.57 -7.54 6.63
N ARG A 109 -13.55 -6.86 6.05
CA ARG A 109 -14.69 -6.30 6.78
C ARG A 109 -15.66 -7.42 7.19
N GLY A 110 -16.27 -7.27 8.33
CA GLY A 110 -17.35 -8.14 8.77
C GLY A 110 -18.65 -7.92 7.99
N LYS A 111 -19.49 -8.94 7.91
CA LYS A 111 -20.83 -8.87 7.26
C LYS A 111 -21.84 -8.05 8.07
N ASN A 112 -21.58 -7.88 9.35
CA ASN A 112 -22.36 -7.07 10.28
C ASN A 112 -21.45 -6.38 11.28
N MET A 113 -22.00 -5.50 12.13
CA MET A 113 -21.21 -4.69 13.06
C MET A 113 -20.44 -5.50 14.09
N GLU A 114 -21.01 -6.59 14.57
CA GLU A 114 -20.36 -7.44 15.58
C GLU A 114 -19.20 -8.24 15.00
N GLU A 115 -19.39 -8.88 13.84
CA GLU A 115 -18.31 -9.57 13.12
C GLU A 115 -17.18 -8.58 12.75
N ASP A 116 -17.54 -7.37 12.31
CA ASP A 116 -16.58 -6.31 11.96
C ASP A 116 -15.76 -5.84 13.17
N ARG A 117 -16.35 -5.81 14.35
CA ARG A 117 -15.66 -5.52 15.61
C ARG A 117 -14.70 -6.64 15.99
N ILE A 118 -15.17 -7.90 15.95
CA ILE A 118 -14.34 -9.06 16.27
C ILE A 118 -13.12 -9.16 15.33
N LEU A 119 -13.33 -8.94 14.03
CA LEU A 119 -12.23 -8.93 13.04
C LEU A 119 -11.24 -7.79 13.30
N ALA A 120 -11.71 -6.60 13.70
CA ALA A 120 -10.83 -5.49 14.07
C ALA A 120 -9.97 -5.83 15.30
N GLU A 121 -10.54 -6.43 16.32
CA GLU A 121 -9.83 -6.90 17.52
C GLU A 121 -8.84 -8.01 17.17
N THR A 122 -9.24 -8.99 16.36
CA THR A 122 -8.35 -10.03 15.84
C THR A 122 -7.14 -9.45 15.13
N LEU A 123 -7.33 -8.40 14.31
CA LEU A 123 -6.24 -7.72 13.62
C LEU A 123 -5.30 -7.00 14.60
N LEU A 124 -5.84 -6.31 15.61
CA LEU A 124 -5.06 -5.64 16.64
C LEU A 124 -4.26 -6.60 17.51
N ASP A 125 -4.78 -7.79 17.76
CA ASP A 125 -4.15 -8.81 18.61
C ASP A 125 -3.20 -9.73 17.84
N SER A 126 -3.25 -9.71 16.49
CA SER A 126 -2.40 -10.55 15.65
C SER A 126 -0.94 -10.13 15.77
N HIS A 127 -0.11 -10.98 16.36
CA HIS A 127 1.35 -10.76 16.49
C HIS A 127 2.00 -10.56 15.13
N LYS A 128 1.69 -11.42 14.14
CA LYS A 128 2.22 -11.33 12.77
C LYS A 128 1.90 -9.98 12.12
N GLU A 129 0.64 -9.55 12.15
CA GLU A 129 0.21 -8.32 11.51
C GLU A 129 0.78 -7.08 12.22
N ARG A 130 0.94 -7.15 13.53
CA ARG A 130 1.61 -6.10 14.32
C ARG A 130 3.11 -6.02 14.05
N GLU A 131 3.79 -7.13 13.90
CA GLU A 131 5.21 -7.14 13.51
C GLU A 131 5.41 -6.52 12.12
N GLU A 132 4.59 -6.92 11.15
CA GLU A 132 4.61 -6.33 9.81
C GLU A 132 4.37 -4.81 9.87
N HIS A 133 3.37 -4.37 10.62
CA HIS A 133 3.06 -2.96 10.80
C HIS A 133 4.20 -2.18 11.46
N ASN A 134 4.80 -2.75 12.51
CA ASN A 134 5.92 -2.15 13.23
C ASN A 134 7.14 -1.96 12.33
N LEU A 135 7.48 -2.94 11.49
CA LEU A 135 8.57 -2.81 10.51
C LEU A 135 8.38 -1.59 9.60
N VAL A 136 7.16 -1.39 9.10
CA VAL A 136 6.83 -0.24 8.25
C VAL A 136 6.93 1.07 9.03
N ARG A 137 6.32 1.13 10.22
CA ARG A 137 6.35 2.32 11.08
C ARG A 137 7.78 2.74 11.45
N GLU A 138 8.57 1.79 11.93
CA GLU A 138 9.95 2.06 12.36
C GLU A 138 10.84 2.49 11.22
N GLN A 139 10.68 1.92 10.03
CA GLN A 139 11.40 2.36 8.84
C GLN A 139 11.08 3.82 8.50
N ILE A 140 9.79 4.18 8.48
CA ILE A 140 9.36 5.55 8.19
C ILE A 140 9.91 6.51 9.24
N VAL A 141 9.75 6.21 10.52
CA VAL A 141 10.23 7.04 11.64
C VAL A 141 11.75 7.22 11.56
N ARG A 142 12.50 6.14 11.34
CA ARG A 142 13.96 6.19 11.22
C ARG A 142 14.42 7.09 10.06
N LYS A 143 13.79 6.96 8.88
CA LYS A 143 14.12 7.79 7.70
C LYS A 143 13.81 9.28 7.93
N LEU A 144 12.76 9.58 8.67
CA LEU A 144 12.33 10.96 8.92
C LEU A 144 13.00 11.62 10.14
N LYS A 145 13.58 10.85 11.06
CA LYS A 145 14.15 11.36 12.32
C LYS A 145 15.20 12.46 12.13
N GLU A 146 15.99 12.36 11.06
CA GLU A 146 17.01 13.37 10.76
C GLU A 146 16.43 14.68 10.21
N LEU A 147 15.26 14.63 9.58
CA LEU A 147 14.62 15.74 8.87
C LEU A 147 13.48 16.39 9.66
N ILE A 148 12.87 15.66 10.56
CA ILE A 148 11.69 16.13 11.31
C ILE A 148 12.06 16.23 12.79
N ARG A 149 11.69 17.35 13.40
CA ARG A 149 11.71 17.54 14.87
C ARG A 149 10.37 17.13 15.46
N ASP A 150 10.40 16.64 16.69
CA ASP A 150 9.19 16.32 17.47
C ASP A 150 8.25 15.39 16.71
N ILE A 151 8.80 14.28 16.16
CA ILE A 151 8.00 13.27 15.47
C ILE A 151 6.97 12.73 16.46
N GLN A 152 5.70 12.83 16.08
CA GLN A 152 4.56 12.37 16.87
C GLN A 152 3.85 11.23 16.15
N TYR A 153 3.59 10.16 16.87
CA TYR A 153 2.76 9.02 16.44
C TYR A 153 2.26 8.25 17.66
N PRO A 154 1.09 7.59 17.59
CA PRO A 154 0.61 6.74 18.68
C PRO A 154 1.43 5.44 18.77
N ASP A 155 1.65 4.94 19.98
CA ASP A 155 2.35 3.67 20.23
C ASP A 155 1.55 2.47 19.72
N ILE A 156 0.23 2.54 19.86
CA ILE A 156 -0.69 1.48 19.42
C ILE A 156 -1.33 1.91 18.10
N PRO A 157 -1.28 1.05 17.06
CA PRO A 157 -1.93 1.35 15.80
C PRO A 157 -3.45 1.43 15.95
N GLN A 158 -4.07 2.27 15.14
CA GLN A 158 -5.51 2.40 15.01
C GLN A 158 -6.05 1.49 13.91
N ILE A 159 -7.36 1.24 13.89
CA ILE A 159 -8.02 0.56 12.78
C ILE A 159 -8.53 1.57 11.75
N LEU A 160 -8.01 1.49 10.54
CA LEU A 160 -8.56 2.20 9.39
C LEU A 160 -9.54 1.30 8.64
N LYS A 161 -10.84 1.63 8.75
CA LYS A 161 -11.90 0.89 8.05
C LYS A 161 -12.16 1.47 6.67
N LEU A 162 -11.97 0.65 5.65
CA LEU A 162 -12.37 0.89 4.26
C LEU A 162 -13.66 0.13 3.94
N LYS A 163 -14.07 0.13 2.68
CA LYS A 163 -15.32 -0.52 2.25
C LYS A 163 -15.31 -2.03 2.45
N ASN A 164 -14.22 -2.68 2.09
CA ASN A 164 -14.09 -4.15 2.01
C ASN A 164 -12.99 -4.74 2.89
N VAL A 165 -12.12 -3.90 3.43
CA VAL A 165 -11.01 -4.30 4.31
C VAL A 165 -10.84 -3.31 5.46
N GLN A 166 -10.10 -3.72 6.48
CA GLN A 166 -9.59 -2.86 7.55
C GLN A 166 -8.09 -3.10 7.70
N HIS A 167 -7.36 -2.04 8.04
CA HIS A 167 -5.91 -2.05 8.17
C HIS A 167 -5.47 -1.56 9.55
N LEU A 168 -4.29 -2.00 9.99
CA LEU A 168 -3.56 -1.27 11.02
C LEU A 168 -3.00 0.02 10.43
N HIS A 169 -3.15 1.11 11.15
CA HIS A 169 -2.82 2.46 10.72
C HIS A 169 -2.16 3.24 11.84
N THR A 170 -0.99 3.81 11.58
CA THR A 170 -0.31 4.73 12.49
C THR A 170 -0.04 6.05 11.77
N PRO A 171 -0.74 7.14 12.10
CA PRO A 171 -0.40 8.46 11.59
C PRO A 171 0.93 8.93 12.20
N ILE A 172 1.79 9.52 11.37
CA ILE A 172 3.10 10.03 11.77
C ILE A 172 3.21 11.48 11.30
N ALA A 173 3.58 12.39 12.17
CA ALA A 173 3.65 13.80 11.82
C ALA A 173 4.74 14.53 12.61
N GLY A 174 5.19 15.68 12.09
CA GLY A 174 6.09 16.58 12.79
C GLY A 174 6.55 17.73 11.90
N LYS A 175 7.32 18.66 12.47
CA LYS A 175 7.81 19.85 11.79
C LYS A 175 9.18 19.60 11.17
N LEU A 176 9.40 20.02 9.93
CA LEU A 176 10.71 19.96 9.30
C LEU A 176 11.75 20.78 10.09
N LYS A 177 12.98 20.30 10.12
CA LYS A 177 14.14 20.99 10.67
C LYS A 177 14.69 22.03 9.68
N GLY A 178 14.62 21.71 8.40
CA GLY A 178 15.12 22.50 7.28
C GLY A 178 14.00 22.96 6.33
N ASN A 179 14.36 23.11 5.07
CA ASN A 179 13.49 23.61 4.00
C ASN A 179 13.29 22.55 2.90
N GLU A 180 13.32 21.26 3.26
CA GLU A 180 13.13 20.17 2.33
C GLU A 180 11.79 20.31 1.61
N SER A 181 11.81 20.05 0.31
CA SER A 181 10.60 19.99 -0.51
C SER A 181 9.85 18.66 -0.32
N VAL A 182 8.62 18.58 -0.81
CA VAL A 182 7.88 17.31 -0.83
C VAL A 182 8.59 16.24 -1.65
N LEU A 183 9.32 16.61 -2.71
CA LEU A 183 10.07 15.69 -3.56
C LEU A 183 11.29 15.11 -2.84
N ASP A 184 11.97 15.90 -2.02
CA ASP A 184 13.07 15.42 -1.18
C ASP A 184 12.57 14.36 -0.20
N LEU A 185 11.41 14.60 0.45
CA LEU A 185 10.78 13.65 1.35
C LEU A 185 10.31 12.38 0.62
N VAL A 186 9.78 12.50 -0.59
CA VAL A 186 9.43 11.35 -1.44
C VAL A 186 10.67 10.52 -1.75
N SER A 187 11.78 11.11 -2.16
CA SER A 187 13.01 10.39 -2.51
C SER A 187 13.60 9.61 -1.32
N ILE A 188 13.41 10.12 -0.12
CA ILE A 188 13.87 9.47 1.12
C ILE A 188 12.93 8.32 1.53
N LEU A 189 11.63 8.55 1.44
CA LEU A 189 10.64 7.56 1.90
C LEU A 189 10.40 6.44 0.89
N HIS A 190 10.33 6.76 -0.40
CA HIS A 190 9.97 5.78 -1.43
C HIS A 190 11.17 4.93 -1.88
N PRO A 191 10.96 3.60 -2.05
CA PRO A 191 9.79 2.86 -1.60
C PRO A 191 9.82 2.58 -0.10
N THR A 192 8.64 2.50 0.53
CA THR A 192 8.51 2.02 1.90
C THR A 192 8.59 0.50 1.95
N SER A 193 8.81 -0.06 3.14
CA SER A 193 8.74 -1.52 3.33
C SER A 193 7.33 -2.10 3.15
N ALA A 194 6.29 -1.25 3.11
CA ALA A 194 4.93 -1.69 2.77
C ALA A 194 4.81 -2.16 1.32
N VAL A 195 5.59 -1.59 0.39
CA VAL A 195 5.52 -1.89 -1.06
C VAL A 195 6.77 -2.59 -1.61
N ALA A 196 7.91 -2.53 -0.93
CA ALA A 196 9.15 -3.18 -1.37
C ALA A 196 9.57 -4.30 -0.40
N GLY A 197 9.86 -3.95 0.84
CA GLY A 197 10.37 -4.86 1.86
C GLY A 197 11.40 -4.23 2.78
N SER A 198 11.98 -5.04 3.65
CA SER A 198 12.96 -4.61 4.67
C SER A 198 14.14 -5.58 4.75
N PRO A 199 15.42 -5.13 4.69
CA PRO A 199 15.86 -3.79 4.30
C PRO A 199 15.50 -3.46 2.85
N THR A 200 15.10 -2.23 2.57
CA THR A 200 14.56 -1.82 1.25
C THR A 200 15.50 -2.13 0.09
N GLU A 201 16.79 -1.82 0.22
CA GLU A 201 17.78 -2.02 -0.85
C GLU A 201 17.94 -3.51 -1.20
N THR A 202 18.00 -4.39 -0.19
CA THR A 202 18.08 -5.83 -0.38
C THR A 202 16.82 -6.38 -1.02
N ALA A 203 15.65 -5.94 -0.55
CA ALA A 203 14.36 -6.32 -1.11
C ALA A 203 14.24 -5.89 -2.58
N MET A 204 14.59 -4.65 -2.93
CA MET A 204 14.55 -4.15 -4.31
C MET A 204 15.48 -4.91 -5.25
N LYS A 205 16.69 -5.28 -4.79
CA LYS A 205 17.60 -6.13 -5.57
C LYS A 205 17.03 -7.53 -5.83
N LEU A 206 16.32 -8.07 -4.85
CA LEU A 206 15.67 -9.38 -4.99
C LEU A 206 14.46 -9.31 -5.93
N ILE A 207 13.59 -8.32 -5.77
CA ILE A 207 12.43 -8.08 -6.66
C ILE A 207 12.90 -7.97 -8.11
N GLY A 208 13.90 -7.14 -8.40
CA GLY A 208 14.42 -6.97 -9.77
C GLY A 208 15.06 -8.21 -10.40
N LYS A 209 15.29 -9.29 -9.63
CA LYS A 209 15.72 -10.59 -10.12
C LYS A 209 14.56 -11.57 -10.34
N MET A 210 13.44 -11.33 -9.66
CA MET A 210 12.31 -12.26 -9.61
C MET A 210 11.13 -11.83 -10.48
N GLU A 211 10.99 -10.52 -10.74
CA GLU A 211 9.98 -9.90 -11.60
C GLU A 211 10.60 -9.37 -12.91
#